data_91ad75bac5831e66a81126ae6efb2bf7
#
_entry.id   91ad75bac5831e66a81126ae6efb2bf7
#
_cell.length_a   1.000
_cell.length_b   1.000
_cell.length_c   1.000
_cell.angle_alpha   90.00
_cell.angle_beta   90.00
_cell.angle_gamma   90.00
#
_symmetry.space_group_name_H-M   'P 1'
#
loop_
_entity.id
_entity.type
_entity.pdbx_description
1 polymer ?
#
loop_
_entity_poly.entity_id
_entity_poly.type
_entity_poly.pdbx_seq_one_letter_code
_entity_poly.pdbx_strand_id
1 'polypeptide(L)'
;MLKHLPTEVLQKNGSSPVHGEALPLVYLAEKLSVKKWLLVVPALFLTLLSFRAQAQDPEIKATTTPTVKTQDTTIKHIIDELQRITDSDRQNSNSIQALLQGKELDNISKYELIKSNIINASETYYLLNKKIIDLKSRTTTNNLDVFITSLNNPESKALGFSLSDRIVDLVQKIILKNKDEKGEKNSKIVESTKSIINSPIFQSFTSLTPPLAIANSVMNFLHSVSVNNKQINQKSLQDFEKELNKYVVYYTALNDANQKFEYGLNFNKDQLGLLQDNLFDHLSFTATSLKFAPPQKGNKPLSQTMNDYFFDFKKEKVVDFFNQLETKYTSKGKRIDYESLLRENPNLKEVNNQLEDLVLQTKRFENLYNEYFTLLDSYYAKVNNSLKIAQDNNLAEKSVIDNKQAEFRNLKTEAVQEIQASINIRELYQNTEKIKYRYRIF
;
A
#
# COMPACT_ATOMS: atom_id res chain seq x y z
N MET A 1 -53.40 -3.98 21.09
CA MET A 1 -53.89 -2.62 21.35
C MET A 1 -52.93 -1.69 20.63
N LEU A 2 -53.17 -1.26 19.36
CA LEU A 2 -53.95 -0.12 18.92
C LEU A 2 -53.55 1.16 19.66
N LYS A 3 -53.02 2.25 19.06
CA LYS A 3 -53.46 3.05 17.92
C LYS A 3 -52.41 4.15 17.60
N HIS A 4 -52.15 4.38 16.34
CA HIS A 4 -52.41 5.62 15.54
C HIS A 4 -51.45 6.78 15.62
N LEU A 5 -50.89 7.06 14.42
CA LEU A 5 -50.44 8.30 13.80
C LEU A 5 -51.46 9.48 13.93
N PRO A 6 -51.07 10.76 13.62
CA PRO A 6 -50.89 11.18 12.24
C PRO A 6 -49.85 12.29 11.94
N THR A 7 -49.44 12.34 10.67
CA THR A 7 -49.05 13.36 9.72
C THR A 7 -49.61 14.78 9.86
N GLU A 8 -48.84 15.78 9.42
CA GLU A 8 -49.12 16.93 8.50
C GLU A 8 -48.10 18.08 8.70
N VAL A 9 -47.31 18.41 7.70
CA VAL A 9 -47.51 19.36 6.55
C VAL A 9 -47.47 20.83 6.94
N LEU A 10 -46.56 21.59 6.34
CA LEU A 10 -46.61 22.91 5.66
C LEU A 10 -45.21 23.55 5.60
N GLN A 11 -44.55 23.59 4.49
CA GLN A 11 -44.54 24.62 3.40
C GLN A 11 -44.35 26.07 3.85
N LYS A 12 -43.22 26.71 3.53
CA LYS A 12 -43.03 27.67 2.42
C LYS A 12 -41.90 28.69 2.63
N ASN A 13 -41.16 28.93 1.57
CA ASN A 13 -40.52 30.17 1.08
C ASN A 13 -39.28 30.68 1.79
N GLY A 14 -38.19 31.01 1.16
CA GLY A 14 -37.90 31.40 -0.22
C GLY A 14 -36.51 32.04 -0.25
N SER A 15 -35.95 32.10 -1.42
CA SER A 15 -34.85 32.93 -1.95
C SER A 15 -33.46 32.35 -1.98
N SER A 16 -33.07 31.96 -3.18
CA SER A 16 -31.70 31.87 -3.76
C SER A 16 -31.12 33.31 -3.95
N PRO A 17 -29.89 33.51 -4.48
CA PRO A 17 -28.96 32.62 -5.16
C PRO A 17 -27.48 32.91 -4.82
N VAL A 18 -26.51 32.10 -5.29
CA VAL A 18 -25.42 32.48 -6.20
C VAL A 18 -24.39 31.31 -6.32
N HIS A 19 -24.36 30.79 -7.52
CA HIS A 19 -23.31 30.18 -8.33
C HIS A 19 -21.98 29.73 -7.71
N GLY A 20 -21.72 28.45 -7.97
CA GLY A 20 -20.43 27.81 -7.95
C GLY A 20 -20.59 26.34 -8.38
N GLU A 21 -20.87 26.12 -9.68
CA GLU A 21 -21.01 24.77 -10.25
C GLU A 21 -19.66 24.07 -10.30
N ALA A 22 -19.48 23.13 -9.40
CA ALA A 22 -18.54 22.03 -9.59
C ALA A 22 -19.32 20.87 -10.22
N LEU A 23 -19.18 20.68 -11.53
CA LEU A 23 -19.73 19.53 -12.25
C LEU A 23 -19.10 18.23 -11.71
N PRO A 24 -19.89 17.24 -11.33
CA PRO A 24 -19.35 15.96 -10.88
C PRO A 24 -18.79 15.18 -12.07
N LEU A 25 -17.53 14.78 -11.97
CA LEU A 25 -16.76 13.94 -12.91
C LEU A 25 -17.43 12.58 -13.26
N VAL A 26 -18.52 12.25 -12.62
CA VAL A 26 -19.27 11.00 -12.81
C VAL A 26 -20.07 10.95 -14.12
N TYR A 27 -20.40 12.10 -14.73
CA TYR A 27 -21.26 12.11 -15.93
C TYR A 27 -20.52 11.92 -17.27
N LEU A 28 -19.19 11.86 -17.25
CA LEU A 28 -18.36 11.65 -18.46
C LEU A 28 -17.97 10.19 -18.71
N ALA A 29 -18.23 9.30 -17.76
CA ALA A 29 -17.84 7.88 -17.87
C ALA A 29 -18.79 7.03 -18.73
N GLU A 30 -20.02 7.45 -18.94
CA GLU A 30 -21.04 6.61 -19.62
C GLU A 30 -21.05 6.70 -21.17
N LYS A 31 -20.27 7.59 -21.79
CA LYS A 31 -20.30 7.77 -23.25
C LYS A 31 -19.03 7.40 -24.01
N LEU A 32 -18.00 6.90 -23.35
CA LEU A 32 -16.76 6.50 -24.04
C LEU A 32 -16.67 4.96 -24.12
N SER A 33 -16.74 4.43 -25.35
CA SER A 33 -16.57 3.01 -25.61
C SER A 33 -15.23 2.51 -25.07
N VAL A 34 -15.23 1.30 -24.52
CA VAL A 34 -14.08 0.61 -23.89
C VAL A 34 -12.78 0.66 -24.71
N LYS A 35 -12.87 0.80 -26.04
CA LYS A 35 -11.72 0.96 -26.94
C LYS A 35 -10.96 2.29 -26.82
N LYS A 36 -11.56 3.35 -26.27
CA LYS A 36 -10.90 4.64 -26.08
C LYS A 36 -10.19 4.77 -24.72
N TRP A 37 -10.53 3.93 -23.75
CA TRP A 37 -9.87 3.90 -22.44
C TRP A 37 -8.46 3.32 -22.49
N LEU A 38 -8.20 2.41 -23.42
CA LEU A 38 -6.87 1.79 -23.60
C LEU A 38 -5.80 2.78 -24.09
N LEU A 39 -6.17 3.93 -24.61
CA LEU A 39 -5.24 4.98 -25.08
C LEU A 39 -5.06 6.14 -24.10
N VAL A 40 -5.99 6.32 -23.16
CA VAL A 40 -5.95 7.45 -22.20
C VAL A 40 -5.10 7.12 -20.96
N VAL A 41 -5.11 5.86 -20.52
CA VAL A 41 -4.34 5.43 -19.33
C VAL A 41 -2.83 5.55 -19.54
N PRO A 42 -2.24 5.16 -20.69
CA PRO A 42 -0.81 5.37 -20.93
C PRO A 42 -0.40 6.85 -21.03
N ALA A 43 -1.28 7.70 -21.56
CA ALA A 43 -1.00 9.14 -21.68
C ALA A 43 -1.00 9.87 -20.34
N LEU A 44 -1.86 9.46 -19.39
CA LEU A 44 -1.86 9.97 -18.02
C LEU A 44 -0.64 9.52 -17.22
N PHE A 45 -0.14 8.30 -17.50
CA PHE A 45 1.08 7.79 -16.86
C PHE A 45 2.33 8.50 -17.37
N LEU A 46 2.38 8.85 -18.66
CA LEU A 46 3.49 9.61 -19.26
C LEU A 46 3.50 11.08 -18.80
N THR A 47 2.35 11.69 -18.54
CA THR A 47 2.29 13.06 -18.01
C THR A 47 2.68 13.14 -16.52
N LEU A 48 2.41 12.09 -15.73
CA LEU A 48 2.87 12.00 -14.33
C LEU A 48 4.39 11.77 -14.23
N LEU A 49 5.01 11.11 -15.21
CA LEU A 49 6.47 10.94 -15.29
C LEU A 49 7.19 12.22 -15.74
N SER A 50 6.56 13.06 -16.57
CA SER A 50 7.17 14.33 -17.03
C SER A 50 7.10 15.43 -15.95
N PHE A 51 6.17 15.38 -14.99
CA PHE A 51 6.15 16.32 -13.85
C PHE A 51 7.27 16.07 -12.82
N ARG A 52 7.92 14.90 -12.88
CA ARG A 52 9.05 14.57 -11.98
C ARG A 52 10.42 15.16 -12.45
N ALA A 53 10.49 15.69 -13.65
CA ALA A 53 11.75 16.14 -14.25
C ALA A 53 12.06 17.64 -14.08
N GLN A 54 11.21 18.42 -13.39
CA GLN A 54 11.39 19.88 -13.27
C GLN A 54 11.51 20.43 -11.84
N ALA A 55 11.75 19.56 -10.85
CA ALA A 55 12.23 20.03 -9.55
C ALA A 55 13.77 20.10 -9.60
N GLN A 56 14.30 21.26 -9.96
CA GLN A 56 15.73 21.58 -9.80
C GLN A 56 16.05 21.62 -8.31
N ASP A 57 16.81 20.64 -7.85
CA ASP A 57 17.46 20.67 -6.53
C ASP A 57 18.63 21.65 -6.56
N PRO A 58 18.78 22.49 -5.52
CA PRO A 58 20.01 23.29 -5.36
C PRO A 58 21.18 22.36 -4.99
N GLU A 59 22.29 22.53 -5.69
CA GLU A 59 23.59 21.88 -5.44
C GLU A 59 23.94 21.86 -3.94
N ILE A 60 23.85 20.68 -3.32
CA ILE A 60 24.49 20.42 -2.03
C ILE A 60 25.81 19.71 -2.33
N LYS A 61 26.91 20.40 -2.04
CA LYS A 61 28.27 19.87 -2.07
C LYS A 61 28.37 18.58 -1.28
N ALA A 62 28.79 17.53 -1.95
CA ALA A 62 29.06 16.22 -1.40
C ALA A 62 30.09 16.29 -0.26
N THR A 63 29.61 16.02 0.96
CA THR A 63 30.47 15.62 2.06
C THR A 63 30.38 14.11 2.16
N THR A 64 31.50 13.45 1.95
CA THR A 64 31.69 12.01 1.99
C THR A 64 31.22 11.40 3.32
N THR A 65 30.17 10.59 3.29
CA THR A 65 29.72 9.78 4.40
C THR A 65 30.06 8.30 4.15
N PRO A 66 30.46 7.51 5.15
CA PRO A 66 30.95 6.16 4.95
C PRO A 66 29.84 5.23 4.44
N THR A 67 30.18 4.51 3.40
CA THR A 67 29.38 3.63 2.57
C THR A 67 28.73 2.49 3.40
N VAL A 68 27.42 2.47 3.47
CA VAL A 68 26.62 1.28 3.85
C VAL A 68 26.64 0.30 2.66
N LYS A 69 27.71 -0.46 2.53
CA LYS A 69 27.94 -1.40 1.42
C LYS A 69 27.24 -2.75 1.51
N THR A 70 26.53 -3.06 2.60
CA THR A 70 26.12 -4.45 2.88
C THR A 70 24.64 -4.76 2.54
N GLN A 71 23.77 -3.77 2.42
CA GLN A 71 22.35 -4.00 2.07
C GLN A 71 22.08 -3.89 0.56
N ASP A 72 22.82 -3.06 -0.15
CA ASP A 72 22.72 -2.92 -1.61
C ASP A 72 23.12 -4.20 -2.36
N THR A 73 24.06 -4.97 -1.80
CA THR A 73 24.53 -6.25 -2.38
C THR A 73 23.47 -7.34 -2.34
N THR A 74 22.64 -7.43 -1.31
CA THR A 74 21.63 -8.50 -1.20
C THR A 74 20.45 -8.23 -2.13
N ILE A 75 19.97 -6.99 -2.20
CA ILE A 75 18.89 -6.60 -3.12
C ILE A 75 19.37 -6.70 -4.56
N LYS A 76 20.58 -6.24 -4.85
CA LYS A 76 21.19 -6.36 -6.17
C LYS A 76 21.40 -7.81 -6.57
N HIS A 77 21.83 -8.68 -5.66
CA HIS A 77 21.97 -10.12 -5.92
C HIS A 77 20.62 -10.78 -6.22
N ILE A 78 19.56 -10.41 -5.52
CA ILE A 78 18.19 -10.90 -5.79
C ILE A 78 17.70 -10.41 -7.15
N ILE A 79 17.93 -9.14 -7.49
CA ILE A 79 17.57 -8.57 -8.81
C ILE A 79 18.37 -9.24 -9.92
N ASP A 80 19.67 -9.43 -9.75
CA ASP A 80 20.55 -10.09 -10.73
C ASP A 80 20.18 -11.57 -10.89
N GLU A 81 19.75 -12.25 -9.82
CA GLU A 81 19.29 -13.65 -9.89
C GLU A 81 17.92 -13.77 -10.53
N LEU A 82 16.99 -12.84 -10.28
CA LEU A 82 15.71 -12.74 -10.97
C LEU A 82 15.91 -12.43 -12.47
N GLN A 83 16.85 -11.58 -12.80
CA GLN A 83 17.21 -11.25 -14.17
C GLN A 83 17.82 -12.46 -14.91
N ARG A 84 18.71 -13.23 -14.26
CA ARG A 84 19.28 -14.49 -14.81
C ARG A 84 18.22 -15.56 -15.02
N ILE A 85 17.27 -15.73 -14.11
CA ILE A 85 16.14 -16.65 -14.27
C ILE A 85 15.28 -16.22 -15.46
N THR A 86 14.98 -14.94 -15.59
CA THR A 86 14.20 -14.39 -16.70
C THR A 86 14.92 -14.57 -18.06
N ASP A 87 16.22 -14.37 -18.10
CA ASP A 87 17.03 -14.53 -19.33
C ASP A 87 17.21 -16.01 -19.70
N SER A 88 17.39 -16.91 -18.74
CA SER A 88 17.42 -18.36 -18.94
C SER A 88 16.08 -18.88 -19.48
N ASP A 89 14.96 -18.40 -18.95
CA ASP A 89 13.63 -18.75 -19.43
C ASP A 89 13.36 -18.23 -20.84
N ARG A 90 13.89 -17.04 -21.18
CA ARG A 90 13.79 -16.48 -22.53
C ARG A 90 14.57 -17.30 -23.56
N GLN A 91 15.76 -17.79 -23.19
CA GLN A 91 16.55 -18.67 -24.07
C GLN A 91 15.91 -20.04 -24.23
N ASN A 92 15.44 -20.66 -23.14
CA ASN A 92 14.70 -21.94 -23.22
C ASN A 92 13.39 -21.78 -23.98
N SER A 93 12.66 -20.69 -23.83
CA SER A 93 11.44 -20.38 -24.58
C SER A 93 11.70 -20.27 -26.08
N ASN A 94 12.78 -19.57 -26.48
CA ASN A 94 13.14 -19.42 -27.90
C ASN A 94 13.54 -20.76 -28.54
N SER A 95 14.27 -21.60 -27.81
CA SER A 95 14.70 -22.92 -28.29
C SER A 95 13.52 -23.88 -28.48
N ILE A 96 12.56 -23.87 -27.55
CA ILE A 96 11.35 -24.69 -27.63
C ILE A 96 10.39 -24.14 -28.69
N GLN A 97 10.29 -22.83 -28.87
CA GLN A 97 9.48 -22.19 -29.89
C GLN A 97 10.02 -22.55 -31.32
N ALA A 98 11.34 -22.63 -31.49
CA ALA A 98 11.96 -23.09 -32.73
C ALA A 98 11.67 -24.58 -33.00
N LEU A 99 11.62 -25.41 -31.95
CA LEU A 99 11.22 -26.82 -32.06
C LEU A 99 9.73 -27.00 -32.37
N LEU A 100 8.87 -26.10 -31.92
CA LEU A 100 7.43 -26.14 -32.16
C LEU A 100 7.02 -25.58 -33.53
N GLN A 101 7.80 -24.64 -34.08
CA GLN A 101 7.54 -24.07 -35.42
C GLN A 101 7.77 -25.08 -36.57
N GLY A 102 8.47 -26.19 -36.31
CA GLY A 102 8.79 -27.21 -37.33
C GLY A 102 8.03 -28.52 -37.20
N LYS A 103 7.27 -28.77 -36.16
CA LYS A 103 6.57 -30.06 -35.97
C LYS A 103 5.18 -29.82 -35.38
N GLU A 104 4.20 -30.35 -36.04
CA GLU A 104 2.86 -30.52 -35.52
C GLU A 104 2.94 -31.42 -34.26
N LEU A 105 2.66 -30.85 -33.05
CA LEU A 105 2.58 -31.64 -31.82
C LEU A 105 1.49 -32.70 -31.99
N ASP A 106 1.80 -33.94 -31.72
CA ASP A 106 0.79 -34.98 -31.73
C ASP A 106 -0.29 -34.73 -30.64
N ASN A 107 -1.42 -35.36 -30.76
CA ASN A 107 -2.53 -35.14 -29.83
C ASN A 107 -2.19 -35.56 -28.40
N ILE A 108 -1.25 -36.48 -28.20
CA ILE A 108 -0.73 -36.92 -26.90
C ILE A 108 -0.01 -35.74 -26.23
N SER A 109 0.99 -35.17 -26.94
CA SER A 109 1.79 -34.05 -26.41
C SER A 109 0.95 -32.80 -26.14
N LYS A 110 -0.03 -32.51 -27.03
CA LYS A 110 -1.00 -31.42 -26.83
C LYS A 110 -1.82 -31.62 -25.56
N TYR A 111 -2.36 -32.82 -25.37
CA TYR A 111 -3.17 -33.12 -24.19
C TYR A 111 -2.36 -33.08 -22.89
N GLU A 112 -1.18 -33.70 -22.85
CA GLU A 112 -0.33 -33.72 -21.67
C GLU A 112 0.12 -32.29 -21.27
N LEU A 113 0.40 -31.44 -22.27
CA LEU A 113 0.71 -30.03 -21.98
C LEU A 113 -0.49 -29.30 -21.35
N ILE A 114 -1.70 -29.43 -21.91
CA ILE A 114 -2.93 -28.87 -21.40
C ILE A 114 -3.18 -29.36 -19.96
N LYS A 115 -3.13 -30.67 -19.75
CA LYS A 115 -3.31 -31.33 -18.45
C LYS A 115 -2.35 -30.76 -17.41
N SER A 116 -1.05 -30.74 -17.74
CA SER A 116 0.00 -30.21 -16.85
C SER A 116 -0.22 -28.74 -16.52
N ASN A 117 -0.54 -27.91 -17.52
CA ASN A 117 -0.77 -26.48 -17.32
C ASN A 117 -1.98 -26.22 -16.40
N ILE A 118 -3.10 -26.91 -16.61
CA ILE A 118 -4.31 -26.73 -15.79
C ILE A 118 -4.08 -27.22 -14.36
N ILE A 119 -3.38 -28.34 -14.16
CA ILE A 119 -3.01 -28.83 -12.83
C ILE A 119 -2.12 -27.82 -12.09
N ASN A 120 -1.10 -27.27 -12.76
CA ASN A 120 -0.23 -26.26 -12.17
C ASN A 120 -0.97 -24.94 -11.91
N ALA A 121 -1.93 -24.58 -12.77
CA ALA A 121 -2.76 -23.41 -12.56
C ALA A 121 -3.63 -23.51 -11.29
N SER A 122 -4.20 -24.70 -11.00
CA SER A 122 -5.02 -24.90 -9.79
C SER A 122 -4.23 -24.58 -8.51
N GLU A 123 -2.96 -24.96 -8.44
CA GLU A 123 -2.05 -24.65 -7.34
C GLU A 123 -1.65 -23.15 -7.34
N THR A 124 -1.42 -22.58 -8.51
CA THR A 124 -1.08 -21.17 -8.66
C THR A 124 -2.20 -20.23 -8.18
N TYR A 125 -3.48 -20.54 -8.50
CA TYR A 125 -4.63 -19.80 -7.96
C TYR A 125 -4.63 -19.77 -6.45
N TYR A 126 -4.46 -20.92 -5.81
CA TYR A 126 -4.42 -21.04 -4.37
C TYR A 126 -3.28 -20.21 -3.76
N LEU A 127 -2.07 -20.39 -4.27
CA LEU A 127 -0.89 -19.69 -3.77
C LEU A 127 -1.02 -18.17 -3.97
N LEU A 128 -1.44 -17.71 -5.15
CA LEU A 128 -1.59 -16.29 -5.42
C LEU A 128 -2.63 -15.66 -4.49
N ASN A 129 -3.81 -16.29 -4.32
CA ASN A 129 -4.81 -15.80 -3.39
C ASN A 129 -4.27 -15.70 -1.95
N LYS A 130 -3.57 -16.73 -1.48
CA LYS A 130 -2.94 -16.74 -0.16
C LYS A 130 -1.96 -15.58 0.01
N LYS A 131 -1.06 -15.37 -0.99
CA LYS A 131 -0.06 -14.29 -0.94
C LYS A 131 -0.71 -12.90 -1.01
N ILE A 132 -1.81 -12.72 -1.76
CA ILE A 132 -2.61 -11.50 -1.77
C ILE A 132 -3.17 -11.22 -0.37
N ILE A 133 -3.77 -12.22 0.27
CA ILE A 133 -4.33 -12.08 1.63
C ILE A 133 -3.23 -11.74 2.64
N ASP A 134 -2.10 -12.45 2.58
CA ASP A 134 -0.97 -12.25 3.46
C ASP A 134 -0.41 -10.83 3.33
N LEU A 135 -0.24 -10.31 2.11
CA LEU A 135 0.23 -8.94 1.88
C LEU A 135 -0.79 -7.89 2.30
N LYS A 136 -2.10 -8.10 2.01
CA LYS A 136 -3.18 -7.20 2.46
C LYS A 136 -3.28 -7.08 3.98
N SER A 137 -2.98 -8.17 4.71
CA SER A 137 -3.04 -8.18 6.18
C SER A 137 -1.85 -7.46 6.83
N ARG A 138 -0.75 -7.25 6.09
CA ARG A 138 0.51 -6.67 6.58
C ARG A 138 0.63 -5.18 6.37
N THR A 139 -0.48 -4.47 6.18
CA THR A 139 -0.48 -3.03 5.88
C THR A 139 0.04 -2.15 7.03
N THR A 140 0.20 -2.70 8.24
CA THR A 140 0.86 -2.04 9.37
C THR A 140 1.65 -3.06 10.19
N THR A 141 2.83 -2.66 10.64
CA THR A 141 3.54 -3.38 11.71
C THR A 141 3.31 -2.62 13.00
N ASN A 142 2.68 -3.24 13.99
CA ASN A 142 2.34 -2.61 15.27
C ASN A 142 3.53 -1.86 15.90
N ASN A 143 4.75 -2.38 15.73
CA ASN A 143 5.95 -1.77 16.30
C ASN A 143 6.34 -0.45 15.61
N LEU A 144 6.18 -0.35 14.28
CA LEU A 144 6.40 0.92 13.55
C LEU A 144 5.38 1.97 13.97
N ASP A 145 4.12 1.59 14.12
CA ASP A 145 3.05 2.49 14.54
C ASP A 145 3.29 3.00 15.97
N VAL A 146 3.70 2.13 16.90
CA VAL A 146 4.06 2.52 18.28
C VAL A 146 5.25 3.49 18.27
N PHE A 147 6.27 3.22 17.49
CA PHE A 147 7.45 4.09 17.37
C PHE A 147 7.05 5.48 16.87
N ILE A 148 6.30 5.57 15.77
CA ILE A 148 5.87 6.85 15.20
C ILE A 148 4.91 7.59 16.13
N THR A 149 3.99 6.89 16.76
CA THR A 149 3.08 7.47 17.76
C THR A 149 3.89 8.07 18.90
N SER A 150 4.96 7.41 19.35
CA SER A 150 5.83 7.94 20.38
C SER A 150 6.55 9.24 19.97
N LEU A 151 6.97 9.35 18.71
CA LEU A 151 7.60 10.55 18.16
C LEU A 151 6.62 11.71 17.94
N ASN A 152 5.36 11.39 17.65
CA ASN A 152 4.33 12.38 17.32
C ASN A 152 3.44 12.78 18.51
N ASN A 153 3.59 12.12 19.64
CA ASN A 153 2.87 12.49 20.86
C ASN A 153 3.49 13.76 21.49
N PRO A 154 2.73 14.86 21.66
CA PRO A 154 3.24 16.11 22.21
C PRO A 154 3.72 16.00 23.66
N GLU A 155 3.23 15.01 24.43
CA GLU A 155 3.66 14.72 25.79
C GLU A 155 4.87 13.78 25.87
N SER A 156 5.21 13.11 24.78
CA SER A 156 6.30 12.14 24.75
C SER A 156 7.66 12.80 24.91
N LYS A 157 8.52 12.18 25.70
CA LYS A 157 9.93 12.55 25.85
C LYS A 157 10.87 11.67 25.02
N ALA A 158 10.36 11.04 23.97
CA ALA A 158 11.13 10.13 23.12
C ALA A 158 12.37 10.78 22.48
N LEU A 159 12.35 12.11 22.28
CA LEU A 159 13.49 12.89 21.77
C LEU A 159 14.19 13.72 22.87
N GLY A 160 13.98 13.39 24.15
CA GLY A 160 14.55 14.15 25.25
C GLY A 160 13.81 15.47 25.55
N PHE A 161 12.72 15.75 24.89
CA PHE A 161 11.82 16.87 25.15
C PHE A 161 10.36 16.47 24.94
N SER A 162 9.43 17.14 25.61
CA SER A 162 8.01 17.13 25.26
C SER A 162 7.66 18.47 24.63
N LEU A 163 6.84 18.47 23.57
CA LEU A 163 6.40 19.72 22.93
C LEU A 163 5.61 20.57 23.90
N SER A 164 4.77 19.96 24.71
CA SER A 164 3.95 20.60 25.73
C SER A 164 4.80 21.36 26.76
N ASP A 165 5.83 20.70 27.33
CA ASP A 165 6.76 21.33 28.25
C ASP A 165 7.52 22.47 27.57
N ARG A 166 7.97 22.27 26.33
CA ARG A 166 8.73 23.29 25.60
C ARG A 166 7.91 24.52 25.25
N ILE A 167 6.66 24.37 24.88
CA ILE A 167 5.76 25.51 24.64
C ILE A 167 5.61 26.34 25.92
N VAL A 168 5.39 25.69 27.07
CA VAL A 168 5.29 26.37 28.37
C VAL A 168 6.59 27.12 28.70
N ASP A 169 7.74 26.45 28.54
CA ASP A 169 9.07 27.04 28.72
C ASP A 169 9.29 28.28 27.84
N LEU A 170 8.93 28.19 26.55
CA LEU A 170 9.08 29.30 25.60
C LEU A 170 8.17 30.48 26.00
N VAL A 171 6.94 30.24 26.44
CA VAL A 171 6.05 31.28 26.94
C VAL A 171 6.66 31.98 28.16
N GLN A 172 7.18 31.21 29.12
CA GLN A 172 7.82 31.79 30.32
C GLN A 172 9.08 32.58 29.98
N LYS A 173 9.97 32.04 29.16
CA LYS A 173 11.29 32.64 28.84
C LYS A 173 11.19 33.85 27.90
N ILE A 174 10.38 33.73 26.85
CA ILE A 174 10.34 34.70 25.74
C ILE A 174 9.22 35.72 25.94
N ILE A 175 8.01 35.25 26.25
CA ILE A 175 6.85 36.11 26.36
C ILE A 175 6.87 36.86 27.71
N LEU A 176 7.09 36.12 28.80
CA LEU A 176 7.07 36.68 30.16
C LEU A 176 8.45 37.16 30.63
N LYS A 177 9.53 36.86 29.90
CA LYS A 177 10.93 37.26 30.20
C LYS A 177 11.38 36.89 31.61
N ASN A 178 11.04 35.68 32.05
CA ASN A 178 11.32 35.18 33.40
C ASN A 178 10.87 36.14 34.53
N LYS A 179 9.91 37.02 34.23
CA LYS A 179 9.28 37.79 35.31
C LYS A 179 8.55 36.80 36.20
N ASP A 180 8.80 36.90 37.51
CA ASP A 180 8.24 35.97 38.49
C ASP A 180 6.76 35.70 38.24
N GLU A 181 6.36 34.44 38.33
CA GLU A 181 4.96 33.98 38.18
C GLU A 181 3.99 34.65 39.17
N LYS A 182 4.51 35.37 40.15
CA LYS A 182 3.77 36.07 41.22
C LYS A 182 2.87 37.21 40.72
N GLY A 183 2.96 37.61 39.47
CA GLY A 183 1.99 38.54 38.88
C GLY A 183 0.75 37.76 38.39
N GLU A 184 -0.42 38.02 38.95
CA GLU A 184 -1.71 37.38 38.60
C GLU A 184 -1.97 37.27 37.07
N LYS A 185 -1.52 38.25 36.30
CA LYS A 185 -1.65 38.26 34.83
C LYS A 185 -0.70 37.27 34.14
N ASN A 186 0.51 37.08 34.66
CA ASN A 186 1.50 36.16 34.10
C ASN A 186 1.09 34.71 34.38
N SER A 187 0.57 34.43 35.59
CA SER A 187 0.01 33.13 35.94
C SER A 187 -1.14 32.76 35.02
N LYS A 188 -2.05 33.68 34.70
CA LYS A 188 -3.18 33.44 33.80
C LYS A 188 -2.74 33.09 32.36
N ILE A 189 -1.68 33.68 31.83
CA ILE A 189 -1.15 33.35 30.50
C ILE A 189 -0.59 31.94 30.50
N VAL A 190 0.19 31.56 31.50
CA VAL A 190 0.75 30.19 31.61
C VAL A 190 -0.36 29.15 31.79
N GLU A 191 -1.33 29.41 32.67
CA GLU A 191 -2.47 28.53 32.92
C GLU A 191 -3.34 28.36 31.67
N SER A 192 -3.64 29.44 30.95
CA SER A 192 -4.37 29.37 29.68
C SER A 192 -3.59 28.60 28.61
N THR A 193 -2.27 28.78 28.54
CA THR A 193 -1.41 27.99 27.64
C THR A 193 -1.48 26.51 27.99
N LYS A 194 -1.35 26.13 29.25
CA LYS A 194 -1.49 24.76 29.74
C LYS A 194 -2.89 24.20 29.42
N SER A 195 -3.94 25.02 29.65
CA SER A 195 -5.31 24.62 29.34
C SER A 195 -5.52 24.32 27.83
N ILE A 196 -4.91 25.11 26.95
CA ILE A 196 -4.93 24.84 25.51
C ILE A 196 -4.22 23.52 25.21
N ILE A 197 -3.00 23.33 25.72
CA ILE A 197 -2.20 22.13 25.51
C ILE A 197 -2.94 20.88 26.00
N ASN A 198 -3.55 20.93 27.16
CA ASN A 198 -4.25 19.81 27.81
C ASN A 198 -5.73 19.71 27.38
N SER A 199 -6.13 20.43 26.35
CA SER A 199 -7.52 20.35 25.88
C SER A 199 -7.86 18.93 25.40
N PRO A 200 -9.01 18.37 25.83
CA PRO A 200 -9.46 17.04 25.38
C PRO A 200 -9.55 16.92 23.87
N ILE A 201 -9.75 18.02 23.16
CA ILE A 201 -9.76 18.07 21.69
C ILE A 201 -8.43 17.58 21.13
N PHE A 202 -7.29 17.92 21.72
CA PHE A 202 -5.98 17.48 21.25
C PHE A 202 -5.57 16.10 21.76
N GLN A 203 -6.14 15.66 22.88
CA GLN A 203 -5.92 14.30 23.40
C GLN A 203 -6.73 13.23 22.68
N SER A 204 -7.87 13.60 22.09
CA SER A 204 -8.76 12.69 21.35
C SER A 204 -8.39 12.49 19.88
N PHE A 205 -7.48 13.29 19.33
CA PHE A 205 -7.01 13.12 17.97
C PHE A 205 -6.09 11.91 17.87
N THR A 206 -6.61 10.82 17.34
CA THR A 206 -5.82 9.66 16.84
C THR A 206 -5.04 10.01 15.57
N SER A 207 -5.24 11.20 14.99
CA SER A 207 -4.54 11.68 13.80
C SER A 207 -3.20 12.33 14.16
N LEU A 208 -2.26 12.25 13.22
CA LEU A 208 -0.87 12.75 13.32
C LEU A 208 -0.71 14.27 13.42
N THR A 209 -1.80 15.01 13.60
CA THR A 209 -1.81 16.48 13.62
C THR A 209 -1.82 17.16 15.01
N PRO A 210 -1.90 16.46 16.17
CA PRO A 210 -1.99 17.14 17.47
C PRO A 210 -0.88 18.16 17.71
N PRO A 211 0.41 17.87 17.46
CA PRO A 211 1.48 18.84 17.72
C PRO A 211 1.32 20.15 16.93
N LEU A 212 0.93 20.06 15.66
CA LEU A 212 0.71 21.23 14.81
C LEU A 212 -0.52 22.03 15.23
N ALA A 213 -1.59 21.36 15.61
CA ALA A 213 -2.81 21.98 16.08
C ALA A 213 -2.58 22.72 17.42
N ILE A 214 -1.82 22.11 18.34
CA ILE A 214 -1.42 22.73 19.61
C ILE A 214 -0.57 23.98 19.34
N ALA A 215 0.46 23.88 18.50
CA ALA A 215 1.33 25.01 18.17
C ALA A 215 0.54 26.18 17.59
N ASN A 216 -0.35 25.94 16.62
CA ASN A 216 -1.19 26.96 16.01
C ASN A 216 -2.18 27.58 17.02
N SER A 217 -2.78 26.76 17.89
CA SER A 217 -3.73 27.24 18.89
C SER A 217 -3.04 28.15 19.95
N VAL A 218 -1.85 27.79 20.38
CA VAL A 218 -1.05 28.60 21.29
C VAL A 218 -0.63 29.91 20.61
N MET A 219 -0.20 29.90 19.36
CA MET A 219 0.11 31.12 18.62
C MET A 219 -1.08 32.06 18.52
N ASN A 220 -2.23 31.54 18.09
CA ASN A 220 -3.47 32.35 18.00
C ASN A 220 -3.88 32.95 19.36
N PHE A 221 -3.75 32.18 20.43
CA PHE A 221 -4.00 32.68 21.79
C PHE A 221 -3.05 33.82 22.14
N LEU A 222 -1.74 33.65 21.97
CA LEU A 222 -0.76 34.67 22.28
C LEU A 222 -0.94 35.94 21.45
N HIS A 223 -1.28 35.84 20.18
CA HIS A 223 -1.65 36.96 19.33
C HIS A 223 -2.88 37.70 19.89
N SER A 224 -3.93 36.97 20.28
CA SER A 224 -5.14 37.60 20.86
C SER A 224 -4.87 38.32 22.18
N VAL A 225 -4.02 37.73 23.02
CA VAL A 225 -3.62 38.34 24.32
C VAL A 225 -2.74 39.57 24.07
N SER A 226 -1.88 39.57 23.06
CA SER A 226 -0.99 40.70 22.76
C SER A 226 -1.74 41.96 22.35
N VAL A 227 -2.87 41.82 21.69
CA VAL A 227 -3.76 42.96 21.31
C VAL A 227 -4.29 43.68 22.58
N ASN A 228 -4.57 42.89 23.62
CA ASN A 228 -5.18 43.38 24.84
C ASN A 228 -4.18 43.63 26.01
N ASN A 229 -2.91 43.23 25.85
CA ASN A 229 -1.91 43.28 26.90
C ASN A 229 -0.59 43.94 26.43
N LYS A 230 -0.39 45.20 26.80
CA LYS A 230 0.83 45.96 26.48
C LYS A 230 2.15 45.34 26.98
N GLN A 231 2.10 44.30 27.82
CA GLN A 231 3.30 43.62 28.32
C GLN A 231 3.90 42.65 27.29
N ILE A 232 3.10 42.15 26.33
CA ILE A 232 3.58 41.31 25.25
C ILE A 232 3.92 42.24 24.10
N ASN A 233 5.21 42.43 23.85
CA ASN A 233 5.65 43.20 22.69
C ASN A 233 5.76 42.34 21.43
N GLN A 234 5.67 43.00 20.29
CA GLN A 234 5.72 42.34 18.97
C GLN A 234 7.02 41.55 18.76
N LYS A 235 8.15 42.06 19.27
CA LYS A 235 9.43 41.36 19.18
C LYS A 235 9.42 40.02 19.92
N SER A 236 8.87 40.01 21.14
CA SER A 236 8.76 38.76 21.92
C SER A 236 7.87 37.73 21.22
N LEU A 237 6.79 38.15 20.54
CA LEU A 237 5.97 37.24 19.73
C LEU A 237 6.74 36.68 18.53
N GLN A 238 7.48 37.51 17.82
CA GLN A 238 8.30 37.07 16.70
C GLN A 238 9.42 36.09 17.15
N ASP A 239 10.07 36.37 18.27
CA ASP A 239 11.09 35.49 18.84
C ASP A 239 10.47 34.15 19.29
N PHE A 240 9.28 34.16 19.89
CA PHE A 240 8.52 32.96 20.25
C PHE A 240 8.12 32.16 19.01
N GLU A 241 7.55 32.81 18.00
CA GLU A 241 7.16 32.20 16.74
C GLU A 241 8.35 31.52 16.05
N LYS A 242 9.51 32.19 16.00
CA LYS A 242 10.74 31.67 15.43
C LYS A 242 11.20 30.40 16.17
N GLU A 243 11.16 30.37 17.48
CA GLU A 243 11.58 29.20 18.25
C GLU A 243 10.53 28.07 18.13
N LEU A 244 9.22 28.38 18.18
CA LEU A 244 8.16 27.41 18.00
C LEU A 244 8.19 26.80 16.59
N ASN A 245 8.52 27.59 15.56
CA ASN A 245 8.58 27.14 14.18
C ASN A 245 9.60 26.01 13.97
N LYS A 246 10.66 25.92 14.75
CA LYS A 246 11.61 24.80 14.70
C LYS A 246 10.91 23.46 14.99
N TYR A 247 10.01 23.44 15.96
CA TYR A 247 9.19 22.27 16.29
C TYR A 247 8.14 22.00 15.20
N VAL A 248 7.48 23.08 14.73
CA VAL A 248 6.49 22.98 13.66
C VAL A 248 7.09 22.33 12.41
N VAL A 249 8.30 22.72 11.99
CA VAL A 249 8.99 22.16 10.81
C VAL A 249 9.27 20.66 11.01
N TYR A 250 9.75 20.27 12.21
CA TYR A 250 9.98 18.86 12.53
C TYR A 250 8.68 18.03 12.46
N TYR A 251 7.62 18.46 13.16
CA TYR A 251 6.35 17.73 13.19
C TYR A 251 5.64 17.72 11.83
N THR A 252 5.78 18.79 11.03
CA THR A 252 5.28 18.84 9.66
C THR A 252 5.96 17.78 8.79
N ALA A 253 7.29 17.68 8.86
CA ALA A 253 8.04 16.69 8.11
C ALA A 253 7.69 15.25 8.53
N LEU A 254 7.53 15.00 9.83
CA LEU A 254 7.12 13.70 10.35
C LEU A 254 5.70 13.33 9.90
N ASN A 255 4.77 14.28 9.98
CA ASN A 255 3.39 14.10 9.53
C ASN A 255 3.32 13.84 8.01
N ASP A 256 4.06 14.60 7.19
CA ASP A 256 4.13 14.38 5.73
C ASP A 256 4.68 12.98 5.40
N ALA A 257 5.71 12.55 6.12
CA ALA A 257 6.26 11.20 5.96
C ALA A 257 5.19 10.13 6.20
N ASN A 258 4.44 10.28 7.28
CA ASN A 258 3.43 9.32 7.70
C ASN A 258 2.21 9.31 6.77
N GLN A 259 1.67 10.47 6.43
CA GLN A 259 0.55 10.58 5.49
C GLN A 259 0.88 9.96 4.13
N LYS A 260 2.07 10.24 3.59
CA LYS A 260 2.50 9.66 2.31
C LYS A 260 2.64 8.15 2.37
N PHE A 261 3.09 7.62 3.51
CA PHE A 261 3.17 6.19 3.73
C PHE A 261 1.77 5.55 3.80
N GLU A 262 0.86 6.11 4.59
CA GLU A 262 -0.52 5.64 4.71
C GLU A 262 -1.27 5.67 3.36
N TYR A 263 -1.13 6.75 2.59
CA TYR A 263 -1.72 6.84 1.26
C TYR A 263 -1.17 5.76 0.32
N GLY A 264 0.15 5.55 0.34
CA GLY A 264 0.79 4.50 -0.45
C GLY A 264 0.33 3.10 -0.06
N LEU A 265 0.23 2.81 1.24
CA LEU A 265 -0.29 1.53 1.73
C LEU A 265 -1.75 1.30 1.35
N ASN A 266 -2.61 2.30 1.49
CA ASN A 266 -4.02 2.19 1.12
C ASN A 266 -4.16 1.96 -0.39
N PHE A 267 -3.40 2.70 -1.21
CA PHE A 267 -3.38 2.48 -2.65
C PHE A 267 -2.94 1.04 -3.01
N ASN A 268 -1.84 0.56 -2.41
CA ASN A 268 -1.35 -0.81 -2.64
C ASN A 268 -2.40 -1.85 -2.22
N LYS A 269 -3.07 -1.63 -1.08
CA LYS A 269 -4.16 -2.49 -0.59
C LYS A 269 -5.36 -2.54 -1.54
N ASP A 270 -5.74 -1.41 -2.12
CA ASP A 270 -6.82 -1.31 -3.10
C ASP A 270 -6.44 -2.05 -4.40
N GLN A 271 -5.20 -1.90 -4.87
CA GLN A 271 -4.69 -2.64 -6.03
C GLN A 271 -4.66 -4.16 -5.79
N LEU A 272 -4.29 -4.60 -4.58
CA LEU A 272 -4.39 -6.01 -4.17
C LEU A 272 -5.84 -6.49 -4.13
N GLY A 273 -6.79 -5.62 -3.75
CA GLY A 273 -8.23 -5.90 -3.84
C GLY A 273 -8.68 -6.17 -5.26
N LEU A 274 -8.34 -5.26 -6.19
CA LEU A 274 -8.65 -5.41 -7.60
C LEU A 274 -8.00 -6.66 -8.22
N LEU A 275 -6.76 -6.96 -7.84
CA LEU A 275 -6.09 -8.19 -8.28
C LEU A 275 -6.83 -9.43 -7.79
N GLN A 276 -7.34 -9.42 -6.56
CA GLN A 276 -8.12 -10.53 -6.00
C GLN A 276 -9.46 -10.72 -6.71
N ASP A 277 -10.16 -9.63 -7.07
CA ASP A 277 -11.39 -9.68 -7.86
C ASP A 277 -11.13 -10.29 -9.26
N ASN A 278 -10.07 -9.84 -9.94
CA ASN A 278 -9.68 -10.40 -11.25
C ASN A 278 -9.33 -11.90 -11.14
N LEU A 279 -8.64 -12.29 -10.07
CA LEU A 279 -8.30 -13.68 -9.82
C LEU A 279 -9.55 -14.54 -9.60
N PHE A 280 -10.55 -14.01 -8.89
CA PHE A 280 -11.83 -14.66 -8.67
C PHE A 280 -12.58 -14.90 -9.98
N ASP A 281 -12.67 -13.87 -10.84
CA ASP A 281 -13.38 -13.96 -12.11
C ASP A 281 -12.70 -14.97 -13.04
N HIS A 282 -11.37 -14.97 -13.09
CA HIS A 282 -10.61 -15.92 -13.89
C HIS A 282 -10.72 -17.36 -13.35
N LEU A 283 -10.71 -17.55 -12.04
CA LEU A 283 -10.94 -18.84 -11.39
C LEU A 283 -12.36 -19.36 -11.69
N SER A 284 -13.37 -18.49 -11.62
CA SER A 284 -14.76 -18.83 -11.89
C SER A 284 -14.95 -19.29 -13.33
N PHE A 285 -14.34 -18.59 -14.28
CA PHE A 285 -14.31 -19.01 -15.69
C PHE A 285 -13.66 -20.38 -15.85
N THR A 286 -12.45 -20.56 -15.30
CA THR A 286 -11.71 -21.83 -15.40
C THR A 286 -12.50 -23.00 -14.80
N ALA A 287 -13.07 -22.83 -13.61
CA ALA A 287 -13.86 -23.82 -12.94
C ALA A 287 -15.10 -24.22 -13.77
N THR A 288 -15.85 -23.24 -14.26
CA THR A 288 -17.04 -23.47 -15.10
C THR A 288 -16.68 -24.22 -16.37
N SER A 289 -15.61 -23.81 -17.04
CA SER A 289 -15.14 -24.44 -18.28
C SER A 289 -14.70 -25.90 -18.06
N LEU A 290 -14.19 -26.23 -16.90
CA LEU A 290 -13.83 -27.60 -16.50
C LEU A 290 -14.98 -28.37 -15.84
N LYS A 291 -16.21 -27.81 -15.84
CA LYS A 291 -17.41 -28.40 -15.25
C LYS A 291 -17.36 -28.59 -13.73
N PHE A 292 -16.50 -27.83 -13.05
CA PHE A 292 -16.61 -27.64 -11.61
C PHE A 292 -17.68 -26.60 -11.31
N ALA A 293 -18.33 -26.70 -10.15
CA ALA A 293 -19.21 -25.62 -9.69
C ALA A 293 -18.38 -24.35 -9.50
N PRO A 294 -18.77 -23.19 -10.06
CA PRO A 294 -17.99 -21.96 -9.86
C PRO A 294 -18.12 -21.48 -8.41
N PRO A 295 -17.11 -20.74 -7.90
CA PRO A 295 -17.22 -20.12 -6.59
C PRO A 295 -18.37 -19.12 -6.57
N GLN A 296 -19.18 -19.13 -5.48
CA GLN A 296 -20.33 -18.25 -5.35
C GLN A 296 -19.98 -17.04 -4.50
N LYS A 297 -20.09 -15.83 -5.07
CA LYS A 297 -20.03 -14.57 -4.31
C LYS A 297 -21.28 -14.51 -3.40
N GLY A 298 -21.11 -14.86 -2.13
CA GLY A 298 -22.14 -14.71 -1.09
C GLY A 298 -21.92 -13.43 -0.27
N ASN A 299 -22.46 -13.39 0.93
CA ASN A 299 -22.26 -12.30 1.89
C ASN A 299 -20.89 -12.34 2.60
N LYS A 300 -20.05 -13.33 2.29
CA LYS A 300 -18.71 -13.46 2.88
C LYS A 300 -17.69 -12.57 2.15
N PRO A 301 -16.60 -12.13 2.84
CA PRO A 301 -15.47 -11.51 2.17
C PRO A 301 -14.94 -12.39 1.03
N LEU A 302 -14.49 -11.77 -0.05
CA LEU A 302 -14.00 -12.50 -1.22
C LEU A 302 -12.84 -13.44 -0.89
N SER A 303 -11.94 -13.03 0.00
CA SER A 303 -10.83 -13.85 0.50
C SER A 303 -11.31 -15.16 1.14
N GLN A 304 -12.38 -15.10 1.93
CA GLN A 304 -12.95 -16.27 2.57
C GLN A 304 -13.69 -17.14 1.54
N THR A 305 -14.46 -16.54 0.64
CA THR A 305 -15.13 -17.24 -0.46
C THR A 305 -14.15 -18.05 -1.30
N MET A 306 -13.02 -17.45 -1.66
CA MET A 306 -11.97 -18.12 -2.43
C MET A 306 -11.29 -19.24 -1.63
N ASN A 307 -10.97 -19.00 -0.35
CA ASN A 307 -10.36 -20.01 0.50
C ASN A 307 -11.28 -21.23 0.68
N ASP A 308 -12.57 -21.00 0.92
CA ASP A 308 -13.56 -22.09 1.02
C ASP A 308 -13.62 -22.88 -0.30
N TYR A 309 -13.60 -22.19 -1.44
CA TYR A 309 -13.68 -22.82 -2.75
C TYR A 309 -12.46 -23.67 -3.11
N PHE A 310 -11.27 -23.35 -2.61
CA PHE A 310 -10.06 -24.15 -2.88
C PHE A 310 -10.10 -25.56 -2.27
N PHE A 311 -11.07 -25.88 -1.42
CA PHE A 311 -11.35 -27.27 -1.03
C PHE A 311 -11.96 -28.08 -2.18
N ASP A 312 -12.75 -27.43 -3.06
CA ASP A 312 -13.42 -28.07 -4.20
C ASP A 312 -12.56 -28.00 -5.48
N PHE A 313 -11.72 -26.97 -5.62
CA PHE A 313 -10.84 -26.75 -6.78
C PHE A 313 -9.36 -26.87 -6.42
N LYS A 314 -8.98 -27.89 -5.68
CA LYS A 314 -7.58 -28.19 -5.38
C LYS A 314 -6.96 -29.11 -6.41
N LYS A 315 -5.62 -29.14 -6.41
CA LYS A 315 -4.80 -29.93 -7.35
C LYS A 315 -5.28 -31.38 -7.47
N GLU A 316 -5.55 -32.05 -6.34
CA GLU A 316 -5.97 -33.46 -6.34
C GLU A 316 -7.30 -33.65 -7.09
N LYS A 317 -8.26 -32.74 -6.88
CA LYS A 317 -9.56 -32.78 -7.56
C LYS A 317 -9.43 -32.54 -9.06
N VAL A 318 -8.52 -31.66 -9.46
CA VAL A 318 -8.23 -31.40 -10.88
C VAL A 318 -7.53 -32.62 -11.51
N VAL A 319 -6.63 -33.28 -10.79
CA VAL A 319 -6.01 -34.55 -11.23
C VAL A 319 -7.09 -35.63 -11.37
N ASP A 320 -7.99 -35.78 -10.41
CA ASP A 320 -9.11 -36.74 -10.47
C ASP A 320 -10.02 -36.48 -11.67
N PHE A 321 -10.30 -35.21 -11.98
CA PHE A 321 -11.06 -34.83 -13.17
C PHE A 321 -10.38 -35.36 -14.46
N PHE A 322 -9.07 -35.17 -14.62
CA PHE A 322 -8.34 -35.67 -15.77
C PHE A 322 -8.30 -37.18 -15.80
N ASN A 323 -8.13 -37.87 -14.68
CA ASN A 323 -8.17 -39.34 -14.60
C ASN A 323 -9.55 -39.88 -15.03
N GLN A 324 -10.63 -39.25 -14.62
CA GLN A 324 -12.00 -39.63 -15.06
C GLN A 324 -12.17 -39.38 -16.57
N LEU A 325 -11.66 -38.25 -17.06
CA LEU A 325 -11.72 -37.91 -18.47
C LEU A 325 -10.96 -38.96 -19.32
N GLU A 326 -9.74 -39.31 -18.93
CA GLU A 326 -8.94 -40.35 -19.59
C GLU A 326 -9.63 -41.70 -19.58
N THR A 327 -10.23 -42.10 -18.46
CA THR A 327 -10.98 -43.35 -18.33
C THR A 327 -12.13 -43.41 -19.32
N LYS A 328 -12.86 -42.30 -19.51
CA LYS A 328 -13.99 -42.19 -20.44
C LYS A 328 -13.57 -42.45 -21.91
N TYR A 329 -12.36 -42.02 -22.28
CA TYR A 329 -11.86 -42.17 -23.66
C TYR A 329 -10.87 -43.33 -23.81
N THR A 330 -10.77 -44.22 -22.82
CA THR A 330 -9.94 -45.42 -22.90
C THR A 330 -10.71 -46.52 -23.62
N SER A 331 -10.20 -46.97 -24.72
CA SER A 331 -10.75 -48.10 -25.48
C SER A 331 -10.47 -49.45 -24.81
N LYS A 332 -11.19 -50.52 -25.25
CA LYS A 332 -10.99 -51.89 -24.72
C LYS A 332 -9.57 -52.42 -24.82
N GLY A 333 -8.71 -51.77 -25.62
CA GLY A 333 -7.29 -52.10 -25.78
C GLY A 333 -6.33 -51.33 -24.87
N LYS A 334 -6.87 -50.60 -23.82
CA LYS A 334 -6.10 -49.79 -22.89
C LYS A 334 -5.38 -48.56 -23.49
N ARG A 335 -5.76 -48.12 -24.69
CA ARG A 335 -5.24 -46.89 -25.28
C ARG A 335 -6.28 -45.78 -25.17
N ILE A 336 -5.82 -44.60 -24.79
CA ILE A 336 -6.64 -43.39 -24.76
C ILE A 336 -6.75 -42.84 -26.18
N ASP A 337 -7.98 -42.56 -26.63
CA ASP A 337 -8.24 -41.83 -27.88
C ASP A 337 -8.13 -40.31 -27.65
N TYR A 338 -6.91 -39.81 -27.72
CA TYR A 338 -6.60 -38.39 -27.49
C TYR A 338 -7.21 -37.46 -28.55
N GLU A 339 -7.43 -37.94 -29.76
CA GLU A 339 -8.06 -37.17 -30.85
C GLU A 339 -9.53 -36.89 -30.51
N SER A 340 -10.30 -37.91 -30.16
CA SER A 340 -11.69 -37.77 -29.73
C SER A 340 -11.80 -37.00 -28.45
N LEU A 341 -10.89 -37.21 -27.46
CA LEU A 341 -10.84 -36.50 -26.21
C LEU A 341 -10.72 -34.97 -26.42
N LEU A 342 -9.75 -34.54 -27.23
CA LEU A 342 -9.53 -33.10 -27.49
C LEU A 342 -10.63 -32.51 -28.37
N ARG A 343 -11.18 -33.25 -29.33
CA ARG A 343 -12.27 -32.79 -30.20
C ARG A 343 -13.57 -32.57 -29.43
N GLU A 344 -13.90 -33.46 -28.49
CA GLU A 344 -15.12 -33.39 -27.70
C GLU A 344 -15.03 -32.49 -26.47
N ASN A 345 -13.82 -32.08 -26.09
CA ASN A 345 -13.57 -31.17 -24.96
C ASN A 345 -12.75 -29.93 -25.40
N PRO A 346 -13.27 -29.08 -26.30
CA PRO A 346 -12.57 -27.91 -26.83
C PRO A 346 -12.29 -26.86 -25.72
N ASN A 347 -13.09 -26.84 -24.63
CA ASN A 347 -12.92 -26.03 -23.44
C ASN A 347 -11.55 -26.23 -22.76
N LEU A 348 -10.94 -27.41 -22.87
CA LEU A 348 -9.59 -27.65 -22.35
C LEU A 348 -8.54 -26.73 -23.01
N LYS A 349 -8.64 -26.57 -24.35
CA LYS A 349 -7.76 -25.66 -25.10
C LYS A 349 -8.04 -24.21 -24.75
N GLU A 350 -9.30 -23.85 -24.61
CA GLU A 350 -9.71 -22.50 -24.23
C GLU A 350 -9.16 -22.11 -22.85
N VAL A 351 -9.35 -22.97 -21.85
CA VAL A 351 -8.77 -22.77 -20.51
C VAL A 351 -7.26 -22.64 -20.59
N ASN A 352 -6.57 -23.56 -21.29
CA ASN A 352 -5.12 -23.51 -21.42
C ASN A 352 -4.65 -22.17 -22.03
N ASN A 353 -5.32 -21.65 -23.04
CA ASN A 353 -4.93 -20.40 -23.70
C ASN A 353 -5.16 -19.18 -22.82
N GLN A 354 -6.12 -19.23 -21.89
CA GLN A 354 -6.38 -18.15 -20.95
C GLN A 354 -5.45 -18.15 -19.73
N LEU A 355 -4.66 -19.21 -19.50
CA LEU A 355 -3.70 -19.24 -18.40
C LEU A 355 -2.61 -18.16 -18.50
N GLU A 356 -2.45 -17.51 -19.67
CA GLU A 356 -1.62 -16.31 -19.80
C GLU A 356 -2.06 -15.20 -18.83
N ASP A 357 -3.37 -15.02 -18.66
CA ASP A 357 -3.91 -14.02 -17.74
C ASP A 357 -3.55 -14.33 -16.28
N LEU A 358 -3.58 -15.61 -15.89
CA LEU A 358 -3.13 -16.02 -14.54
C LEU A 358 -1.65 -15.70 -14.32
N VAL A 359 -0.80 -15.95 -15.33
CA VAL A 359 0.63 -15.61 -15.24
C VAL A 359 0.83 -14.09 -15.16
N LEU A 360 0.06 -13.30 -15.90
CA LEU A 360 0.08 -11.84 -15.81
C LEU A 360 -0.37 -11.34 -14.43
N GLN A 361 -1.35 -12.00 -13.81
CA GLN A 361 -1.79 -11.66 -12.46
C GLN A 361 -0.70 -11.96 -11.41
N THR A 362 0.08 -13.03 -11.57
CA THR A 362 1.22 -13.28 -10.66
C THR A 362 2.29 -12.21 -10.79
N LYS A 363 2.56 -11.70 -12.00
CA LYS A 363 3.49 -10.58 -12.21
C LYS A 363 2.97 -9.26 -11.63
N ARG A 364 1.66 -9.01 -11.71
CA ARG A 364 1.05 -7.85 -11.05
C ARG A 364 1.22 -7.93 -9.53
N PHE A 365 1.02 -9.11 -8.96
CA PHE A 365 1.27 -9.32 -7.53
C PHE A 365 2.72 -9.02 -7.16
N GLU A 366 3.69 -9.49 -7.96
CA GLU A 366 5.11 -9.19 -7.74
C GLU A 366 5.38 -7.69 -7.71
N ASN A 367 4.84 -6.96 -8.68
CA ASN A 367 5.02 -5.51 -8.73
C ASN A 367 4.47 -4.84 -7.45
N LEU A 368 3.27 -5.24 -6.98
CA LEU A 368 2.69 -4.73 -5.74
C LEU A 368 3.50 -5.11 -4.50
N TYR A 369 4.06 -6.31 -4.48
CA TYR A 369 4.96 -6.76 -3.43
C TYR A 369 6.25 -5.92 -3.38
N ASN A 370 6.87 -5.65 -4.53
CA ASN A 370 8.06 -4.81 -4.62
C ASN A 370 7.76 -3.34 -4.29
N GLU A 371 6.59 -2.84 -4.70
CA GLU A 371 6.12 -1.49 -4.39
C GLU A 371 5.96 -1.30 -2.88
N TYR A 372 5.49 -2.30 -2.16
CA TYR A 372 5.39 -2.27 -0.70
C TYR A 372 6.76 -2.00 -0.04
N PHE A 373 7.85 -2.66 -0.48
CA PHE A 373 9.19 -2.38 0.05
C PHE A 373 9.69 -0.99 -0.34
N THR A 374 9.38 -0.53 -1.54
CA THR A 374 9.71 0.84 -1.97
C THR A 374 9.02 1.87 -1.08
N LEU A 375 7.77 1.63 -0.67
CA LEU A 375 7.05 2.47 0.28
C LEU A 375 7.73 2.48 1.65
N LEU A 376 8.12 1.31 2.18
CA LEU A 376 8.85 1.20 3.45
C LEU A 376 10.20 1.94 3.40
N ASP A 377 10.94 1.82 2.31
CA ASP A 377 12.23 2.50 2.13
C ASP A 377 12.06 4.02 2.07
N SER A 378 11.06 4.48 1.32
CA SER A 378 10.73 5.91 1.24
C SER A 378 10.29 6.46 2.60
N TYR A 379 9.48 5.70 3.33
CA TYR A 379 9.03 6.06 4.67
C TYR A 379 10.21 6.18 5.64
N TYR A 380 11.08 5.17 5.66
CA TYR A 380 12.30 5.18 6.46
C TYR A 380 13.17 6.41 6.17
N ALA A 381 13.39 6.72 4.90
CA ALA A 381 14.20 7.87 4.51
C ALA A 381 13.57 9.20 4.99
N LYS A 382 12.25 9.35 4.87
CA LYS A 382 11.54 10.57 5.29
C LYS A 382 11.50 10.75 6.80
N VAL A 383 11.24 9.69 7.58
CA VAL A 383 11.28 9.75 9.04
C VAL A 383 12.69 10.09 9.53
N ASN A 384 13.75 9.48 8.96
CA ASN A 384 15.12 9.84 9.29
C ASN A 384 15.46 11.31 8.94
N ASN A 385 14.92 11.82 7.84
CA ASN A 385 15.06 13.25 7.51
C ASN A 385 14.34 14.12 8.54
N SER A 386 13.16 13.73 9.03
CA SER A 386 12.48 14.45 10.12
C SER A 386 13.31 14.46 11.40
N LEU A 387 13.90 13.33 11.78
CA LEU A 387 14.81 13.24 12.94
C LEU A 387 16.05 14.14 12.75
N LYS A 388 16.59 14.19 11.53
CA LYS A 388 17.69 15.11 11.20
C LYS A 388 17.28 16.58 11.32
N ILE A 389 16.07 16.95 10.90
CA ILE A 389 15.51 18.29 11.09
C ILE A 389 15.47 18.65 12.58
N ALA A 390 15.08 17.71 13.45
CA ALA A 390 15.11 17.93 14.90
C ALA A 390 16.53 18.18 15.41
N GLN A 391 17.52 17.46 14.92
CA GLN A 391 18.94 17.68 15.26
C GLN A 391 19.46 19.03 14.75
N ASP A 392 19.23 19.37 13.50
CA ASP A 392 19.72 20.58 12.85
C ASP A 392 19.13 21.85 13.50
N ASN A 393 17.91 21.74 14.03
CA ASN A 393 17.25 22.80 14.81
C ASN A 393 17.61 22.79 16.31
N ASN A 394 18.53 21.92 16.74
CA ASN A 394 18.92 21.74 18.14
C ASN A 394 17.73 21.44 19.08
N LEU A 395 16.72 20.68 18.60
CA LEU A 395 15.58 20.27 19.42
C LEU A 395 15.93 19.09 20.32
N ALA A 396 16.81 18.21 19.85
CA ALA A 396 17.26 17.01 20.54
C ALA A 396 18.79 16.85 20.43
N GLU A 397 19.37 16.18 21.40
CA GLU A 397 20.79 15.83 21.37
C GLU A 397 21.09 14.82 20.26
N LYS A 398 22.26 14.93 19.66
CA LYS A 398 22.70 14.03 18.57
C LYS A 398 22.62 12.56 19.00
N SER A 399 23.05 12.24 20.21
CA SER A 399 23.03 10.87 20.76
C SER A 399 21.60 10.29 20.81
N VAL A 400 20.60 11.10 21.15
CA VAL A 400 19.20 10.70 21.18
C VAL A 400 18.69 10.45 19.76
N ILE A 401 19.04 11.32 18.81
CA ILE A 401 18.67 11.15 17.39
C ILE A 401 19.31 9.89 16.81
N ASP A 402 20.62 9.70 17.03
CA ASP A 402 21.34 8.52 16.51
C ASP A 402 20.71 7.22 17.05
N ASN A 403 20.33 7.20 18.34
CA ASN A 403 19.63 6.06 18.95
C ASN A 403 18.25 5.82 18.30
N LYS A 404 17.46 6.87 18.08
CA LYS A 404 16.14 6.75 17.44
C LYS A 404 16.25 6.31 15.97
N GLN A 405 17.25 6.75 15.25
CA GLN A 405 17.52 6.30 13.88
C GLN A 405 17.94 4.81 13.86
N ALA A 406 18.74 4.37 14.82
CA ALA A 406 19.12 2.97 14.96
C ALA A 406 17.90 2.09 15.32
N GLU A 407 17.07 2.52 16.29
CA GLU A 407 15.81 1.86 16.66
C GLU A 407 14.89 1.70 15.44
N PHE A 408 14.68 2.77 14.69
CA PHE A 408 13.82 2.75 13.50
C PHE A 408 14.37 1.84 12.38
N ARG A 409 15.70 1.80 12.21
CA ARG A 409 16.36 0.89 11.27
C ARG A 409 16.11 -0.57 11.63
N ASN A 410 16.19 -0.92 12.91
CA ASN A 410 15.94 -2.27 13.39
C ASN A 410 14.48 -2.66 13.14
N LEU A 411 13.52 -1.79 13.49
CA LEU A 411 12.10 -2.02 13.25
C LEU A 411 11.79 -2.21 11.76
N LYS A 412 12.40 -1.42 10.88
CA LYS A 412 12.29 -1.62 9.43
C LYS A 412 12.82 -2.98 9.00
N THR A 413 14.00 -3.37 9.51
CA THR A 413 14.62 -4.66 9.16
C THR A 413 13.75 -5.82 9.61
N GLU A 414 13.21 -5.78 10.83
CA GLU A 414 12.27 -6.76 11.35
C GLU A 414 11.01 -6.86 10.48
N ALA A 415 10.40 -5.72 10.12
CA ALA A 415 9.23 -5.68 9.25
C ALA A 415 9.48 -6.32 7.88
N VAL A 416 10.64 -6.02 7.27
CA VAL A 416 11.05 -6.61 5.98
C VAL A 416 11.24 -8.12 6.11
N GLN A 417 11.93 -8.58 7.17
CA GLN A 417 12.16 -10.00 7.40
C GLN A 417 10.86 -10.79 7.65
N GLU A 418 9.94 -10.24 8.44
CA GLU A 418 8.63 -10.85 8.67
C GLU A 418 7.82 -11.02 7.39
N ILE A 419 7.83 -10.00 6.52
CA ILE A 419 7.10 -10.06 5.25
C ILE A 419 7.73 -11.07 4.32
N GLN A 420 9.06 -11.06 4.18
CA GLN A 420 9.78 -12.01 3.34
C GLN A 420 9.59 -13.46 3.83
N ALA A 421 9.56 -13.69 5.14
CA ALA A 421 9.31 -14.99 5.72
C ALA A 421 7.88 -15.49 5.50
N SER A 422 6.88 -14.59 5.61
CA SER A 422 5.46 -14.94 5.44
C SER A 422 5.06 -15.07 3.99
N ILE A 423 5.64 -14.25 3.10
CA ILE A 423 5.32 -14.21 1.67
C ILE A 423 6.49 -14.80 0.88
N ASN A 424 6.51 -16.15 0.78
CA ASN A 424 7.48 -16.83 -0.07
C ASN A 424 7.12 -16.64 -1.55
N ILE A 425 7.57 -15.52 -2.14
CA ILE A 425 7.31 -15.20 -3.53
C ILE A 425 7.96 -16.20 -4.50
N ARG A 426 9.08 -16.80 -4.11
CA ARG A 426 9.79 -17.81 -4.92
C ARG A 426 8.92 -19.03 -5.20
N GLU A 427 8.15 -19.49 -4.21
CA GLU A 427 7.21 -20.60 -4.37
C GLU A 427 6.15 -20.30 -5.44
N LEU A 428 5.59 -19.08 -5.43
CA LEU A 428 4.62 -18.63 -6.43
C LEU A 428 5.24 -18.64 -7.84
N TYR A 429 6.46 -18.14 -7.98
CA TYR A 429 7.18 -18.17 -9.26
C TYR A 429 7.41 -19.57 -9.77
N GLN A 430 7.97 -20.43 -8.93
CA GLN A 430 8.26 -21.82 -9.32
C GLN A 430 7.01 -22.56 -9.81
N ASN A 431 5.84 -22.26 -9.25
CA ASN A 431 4.59 -22.84 -9.73
C ASN A 431 4.10 -22.18 -11.01
N THR A 432 4.22 -20.87 -11.13
CA THR A 432 3.81 -20.13 -12.32
C THR A 432 4.65 -20.50 -13.54
N GLU A 433 5.96 -20.72 -13.36
CA GLU A 433 6.87 -21.15 -14.44
C GLU A 433 6.54 -22.53 -15.01
N LYS A 434 5.87 -23.38 -14.23
CA LYS A 434 5.37 -24.68 -14.73
C LYS A 434 4.23 -24.52 -15.72
N ILE A 435 3.58 -23.37 -15.78
CA ILE A 435 2.51 -23.08 -16.73
C ILE A 435 3.13 -22.61 -18.05
N LYS A 436 3.11 -23.50 -19.05
CA LYS A 436 3.70 -23.23 -20.36
C LYS A 436 2.72 -22.51 -21.31
N TYR A 437 2.12 -21.40 -20.86
CA TYR A 437 1.10 -20.63 -21.57
C TYR A 437 1.57 -20.06 -22.92
N ARG A 438 2.87 -19.85 -23.09
CA ARG A 438 3.45 -19.35 -24.35
C ARG A 438 3.33 -20.34 -25.48
N TYR A 439 3.10 -21.60 -25.18
CA TYR A 439 2.83 -22.65 -26.18
C TYR A 439 1.33 -22.70 -26.42
N ARG A 440 0.82 -21.74 -27.20
CA ARG A 440 -0.58 -21.71 -27.59
C ARG A 440 -0.87 -22.96 -28.43
N ILE A 441 -1.91 -23.67 -28.05
CA ILE A 441 -2.41 -24.83 -28.73
C ILE A 441 -3.56 -24.39 -29.64
N PHE A 442 -3.35 -24.40 -30.94
CA PHE A 442 -4.34 -24.04 -31.96
C PHE A 442 -5.16 -25.26 -32.42
#